data_5c9f78eadbfd603f379c96756ff36b3e
#
_entry.id   5c9f78eadbfd603f379c96756ff36b3e
#
_cell.length_a   1.000
_cell.length_b   1.000
_cell.length_c   1.000
_cell.angle_alpha   90.00
_cell.angle_beta   90.00
_cell.angle_gamma   90.00
#
_symmetry.space_group_name_H-M   'P 1'
#
loop_
_entity.id
_entity.type
_entity.pdbx_description
1 polymer ?
#
loop_
_entity_poly.entity_id
_entity_poly.type
_entity_poly.pdbx_seq_one_letter_code
_entity_poly.pdbx_strand_id
1 'polypeptide(L)'
;MGFDKWELFCERGTLCACKCGSHATDAHHALIPNLKRFQEYVNDKRNIALVEHTEHIGRKFDCVAWRREFYRQNVARYGQETMDAWINSLPAKLKYRLDFLT
;
A
#
# COMPACT_ATOMS: atom_id res chain seq x y z
N MET A 1 2.66 9.43 -13.45
CA MET A 1 1.40 9.17 -12.83
C MET A 1 1.53 8.20 -11.70
N GLY A 2 0.68 8.26 -10.74
CA GLY A 2 0.73 7.37 -9.62
C GLY A 2 1.34 8.03 -8.40
N PHE A 3 2.41 7.50 -7.88
CA PHE A 3 2.99 8.01 -6.64
C PHE A 3 4.41 8.55 -6.87
N ASP A 4 4.82 9.45 -5.96
CA ASP A 4 6.20 9.95 -5.89
C ASP A 4 6.78 9.45 -4.57
N LYS A 5 7.82 8.64 -4.64
CA LYS A 5 8.45 8.04 -3.46
C LYS A 5 8.96 9.11 -2.47
N TRP A 6 9.50 10.20 -2.99
CA TRP A 6 10.00 11.28 -2.13
C TRP A 6 8.88 11.99 -1.39
N GLU A 7 7.75 12.21 -2.06
CA GLU A 7 6.57 12.78 -1.39
C GLU A 7 6.06 11.85 -0.30
N LEU A 8 6.09 10.55 -0.54
CA LEU A 8 5.67 9.58 0.48
C LEU A 8 6.62 9.58 1.68
N PHE A 9 7.93 9.72 1.45
CA PHE A 9 8.87 9.87 2.56
C PHE A 9 8.56 11.12 3.38
N CYS A 10 8.24 12.24 2.72
CA CYS A 10 7.88 13.46 3.43
C CYS A 10 6.58 13.30 4.23
N GLU A 11 5.62 12.58 3.67
CA GLU A 11 4.31 12.40 4.27
C GLU A 11 4.32 11.37 5.41
N ARG A 12 5.10 10.30 5.27
CA ARG A 12 5.03 9.13 6.16
C ARG A 12 6.29 8.89 6.97
N GLY A 13 7.37 9.62 6.68
CA GLY A 13 8.66 9.35 7.28
C GLY A 13 9.44 8.31 6.48
N THR A 14 10.66 8.03 6.93
CA THR A 14 11.60 7.19 6.17
C THR A 14 11.75 5.78 6.73
N LEU A 15 10.99 5.43 7.77
CA LEU A 15 11.09 4.10 8.38
C LEU A 15 10.15 3.12 7.69
N CYS A 16 10.54 1.84 7.72
CA CYS A 16 9.75 0.75 7.16
C CYS A 16 8.33 0.74 7.76
N ALA A 17 7.35 0.55 6.90
CA ALA A 17 5.94 0.54 7.31
C ALA A 17 5.60 -0.54 8.34
N CYS A 18 6.41 -1.60 8.45
CA CYS A 18 6.19 -2.64 9.46
C CYS A 18 6.67 -2.23 10.85
N LYS A 19 7.29 -1.03 10.95
CA LYS A 19 7.77 -0.47 12.22
C LYS A 19 8.89 -1.29 12.87
N CYS A 20 9.70 -1.96 12.03
CA CYS A 20 10.83 -2.74 12.52
C CYS A 20 12.03 -1.87 12.91
N GLY A 21 11.98 -0.57 12.64
CA GLY A 21 13.07 0.37 12.96
C GLY A 21 14.05 0.60 11.83
N SER A 22 14.01 -0.19 10.79
CA SER A 22 14.89 -0.03 9.62
C SER A 22 14.34 1.03 8.67
N HIS A 23 15.22 1.68 7.92
CA HIS A 23 14.81 2.64 6.90
C HIS A 23 14.16 1.93 5.71
N ALA A 24 13.11 2.54 5.18
CA ALA A 24 12.45 2.04 3.98
C ALA A 24 13.25 2.45 2.74
N THR A 25 13.37 1.54 1.81
CA THR A 25 14.05 1.77 0.54
C THR A 25 13.18 1.44 -0.66
N ASP A 26 12.20 0.55 -0.48
CA ASP A 26 11.37 0.03 -1.56
C ASP A 26 9.94 0.51 -1.48
N ALA A 27 9.31 0.65 -2.64
CA ALA A 27 7.88 0.90 -2.76
C ALA A 27 7.21 -0.42 -3.09
N HIS A 28 6.31 -0.88 -2.22
CA HIS A 28 5.64 -2.16 -2.33
C HIS A 28 4.15 -1.96 -2.63
N HIS A 29 3.64 -2.68 -3.63
CA HIS A 29 2.21 -2.70 -3.93
C HIS A 29 1.52 -3.58 -2.89
N ALA A 30 0.97 -2.95 -1.86
CA ALA A 30 0.60 -3.63 -0.63
C ALA A 30 -0.79 -4.26 -0.63
N LEU A 31 -1.78 -3.58 -1.20
CA LEU A 31 -3.17 -4.05 -1.17
C LEU A 31 -3.56 -4.77 -2.45
N ILE A 32 -3.13 -4.24 -3.60
CA ILE A 32 -3.40 -4.82 -4.91
C ILE A 32 -2.06 -5.05 -5.60
N PRO A 33 -1.82 -6.27 -6.15
CA PRO A 33 -0.55 -6.57 -6.82
C PRO A 33 -0.28 -5.64 -8.01
N ASN A 34 0.98 -5.52 -8.38
CA ASN A 34 1.40 -4.71 -9.52
C ASN A 34 0.97 -5.38 -10.83
N LEU A 35 -0.21 -5.03 -11.32
CA LEU A 35 -0.78 -5.58 -12.54
C LEU A 35 -0.61 -4.59 -13.68
N LYS A 36 0.05 -5.00 -14.77
CA LYS A 36 0.36 -4.11 -15.90
C LYS A 36 -0.87 -3.43 -16.49
N ARG A 37 -1.99 -4.13 -16.57
CA ARG A 37 -3.21 -3.60 -17.16
C ARG A 37 -3.87 -2.50 -16.35
N PHE A 38 -3.49 -2.37 -15.08
CA PHE A 38 -4.16 -1.48 -14.14
C PHE A 38 -3.19 -0.53 -13.46
N GLN A 39 -2.14 -0.12 -14.16
CA GLN A 39 -1.09 0.72 -13.57
C GLN A 39 -1.63 2.02 -12.97
N GLU A 40 -2.62 2.63 -13.60
CA GLU A 40 -3.20 3.86 -13.08
C GLU A 40 -3.88 3.67 -11.72
N TYR A 41 -4.32 2.45 -11.43
CA TYR A 41 -4.95 2.14 -10.14
C TYR A 41 -3.94 1.63 -9.12
N VAL A 42 -3.06 0.71 -9.52
CA VAL A 42 -2.15 0.05 -8.58
C VAL A 42 -1.01 0.95 -8.13
N ASN A 43 -0.68 1.98 -8.90
CA ASN A 43 0.35 2.95 -8.53
C ASN A 43 -0.19 4.14 -7.74
N ASP A 44 -1.44 4.08 -7.31
CA ASP A 44 -1.98 5.09 -6.39
C ASP A 44 -1.29 4.97 -5.03
N LYS A 45 -1.00 6.11 -4.40
CA LYS A 45 -0.29 6.13 -3.12
C LYS A 45 -0.97 5.30 -2.02
N ARG A 46 -2.29 5.15 -2.11
CA ARG A 46 -3.05 4.35 -1.13
C ARG A 46 -2.77 2.86 -1.24
N ASN A 47 -2.16 2.42 -2.35
CA ASN A 47 -1.74 1.05 -2.54
C ASN A 47 -0.25 0.84 -2.27
N ILE A 48 0.51 1.88 -2.01
CA ILE A 48 1.96 1.81 -1.91
C ILE A 48 2.42 1.88 -0.46
N ALA A 49 3.16 0.87 -0.02
CA ALA A 49 3.81 0.85 1.28
C ALA A 49 5.31 1.08 1.09
N LEU A 50 5.91 1.88 1.96
CA LEU A 50 7.37 2.07 1.97
C LEU A 50 7.96 1.05 2.92
N VAL A 51 8.83 0.19 2.42
CA VAL A 51 9.34 -0.96 3.16
C VAL A 51 10.84 -1.15 3.00
N GLU A 52 11.44 -1.88 3.93
CA GLU A 52 12.86 -2.19 3.88
C GLU A 52 13.10 -3.31 2.86
N HIS A 53 14.18 -3.19 2.10
CA HIS A 53 14.44 -4.07 0.94
C HIS A 53 14.54 -5.55 1.29
N THR A 54 15.32 -5.88 2.30
CA THR A 54 15.55 -7.29 2.68
C THR A 54 14.24 -7.97 3.08
N GLU A 55 13.41 -7.26 3.84
CA GLU A 55 12.10 -7.76 4.24
C GLU A 55 11.16 -7.88 3.05
N HIS A 56 11.25 -6.93 2.10
CA HIS A 56 10.43 -6.95 0.91
C HIS A 56 10.74 -8.17 0.03
N ILE A 57 12.02 -8.40 -0.29
CA ILE A 57 12.38 -9.56 -1.11
C ILE A 57 12.20 -10.87 -0.36
N GLY A 58 12.21 -10.84 0.97
CA GLY A 58 11.91 -12.00 1.81
C GLY A 58 10.43 -12.31 1.92
N ARG A 59 9.57 -11.55 1.24
CA ARG A 59 8.13 -11.74 1.17
C ARG A 59 7.41 -11.60 2.51
N LYS A 60 7.98 -10.83 3.42
CA LYS A 60 7.38 -10.58 4.74
C LYS A 60 5.98 -9.97 4.62
N PHE A 61 5.74 -9.21 3.56
CA PHE A 61 4.49 -8.46 3.39
C PHE A 61 3.43 -9.19 2.57
N ASP A 62 3.70 -10.44 2.18
CA ASP A 62 2.78 -11.24 1.35
C ASP A 62 1.81 -12.04 2.23
N CYS A 63 1.15 -11.38 3.18
CA CYS A 63 0.16 -12.05 4.01
C CYS A 63 -1.00 -11.12 4.32
N VAL A 64 -2.16 -11.73 4.63
CA VAL A 64 -3.38 -10.99 4.90
C VAL A 64 -3.24 -10.12 6.14
N ALA A 65 -2.56 -10.63 7.18
CA ALA A 65 -2.38 -9.87 8.42
C ALA A 65 -1.66 -8.54 8.17
N TRP A 66 -0.59 -8.56 7.36
CA TRP A 66 0.13 -7.35 7.01
C TRP A 66 -0.72 -6.40 6.16
N ARG A 67 -1.44 -6.95 5.19
CA ARG A 67 -2.31 -6.14 4.32
C ARG A 67 -3.38 -5.41 5.13
N ARG A 68 -3.98 -6.08 6.10
CA ARG A 68 -4.96 -5.47 7.00
C ARG A 68 -4.32 -4.38 7.84
N GLU A 69 -3.10 -4.61 8.33
CA GLU A 69 -2.38 -3.61 9.11
C GLU A 69 -2.07 -2.39 8.25
N PHE A 70 -1.63 -2.58 7.02
CA PHE A 70 -1.35 -1.46 6.13
C PHE A 70 -2.63 -0.67 5.82
N TYR A 71 -3.73 -1.37 5.57
CA TYR A 71 -5.01 -0.71 5.36
C TYR A 71 -5.39 0.15 6.57
N ARG A 72 -5.22 -0.39 7.76
CA ARG A 72 -5.50 0.33 9.00
C ARG A 72 -4.64 1.59 9.12
N GLN A 73 -3.36 1.50 8.76
CA GLN A 73 -2.46 2.64 8.75
C GLN A 73 -2.98 3.73 7.80
N ASN A 74 -3.46 3.31 6.62
CA ASN A 74 -4.00 4.24 5.65
C ASN A 74 -5.29 4.92 6.13
N VAL A 75 -6.16 4.19 6.80
CA VAL A 75 -7.36 4.78 7.39
C VAL A 75 -6.97 5.84 8.41
N ALA A 76 -5.99 5.54 9.25
CA ALA A 76 -5.50 6.51 10.24
C ALA A 76 -4.87 7.74 9.59
N ARG A 77 -4.18 7.55 8.46
CA ARG A 77 -3.46 8.63 7.79
C ARG A 77 -4.34 9.46 6.87
N TYR A 78 -5.18 8.83 6.08
CA TYR A 78 -5.96 9.49 5.04
C TYR A 78 -7.43 9.63 5.37
N GLY A 79 -7.95 8.88 6.32
CA GLY A 79 -9.35 8.85 6.69
C GLY A 79 -10.13 7.75 5.97
N GLN A 80 -11.17 7.27 6.64
CA GLN A 80 -12.01 6.20 6.11
C GLN A 80 -12.68 6.59 4.79
N GLU A 81 -13.17 7.84 4.70
CA GLU A 81 -13.85 8.31 3.49
C GLU A 81 -12.92 8.29 2.28
N THR A 82 -11.66 8.69 2.48
CA THR A 82 -10.67 8.68 1.40
C THR A 82 -10.39 7.26 0.92
N MET A 83 -10.26 6.32 1.85
CA MET A 83 -10.02 4.93 1.51
C MET A 83 -11.24 4.32 0.81
N ASP A 84 -12.45 4.60 1.30
CA ASP A 84 -13.67 4.12 0.68
C ASP A 84 -13.84 4.66 -0.75
N ALA A 85 -13.54 5.94 -0.95
CA ALA A 85 -13.63 6.55 -2.27
C ALA A 85 -12.66 5.90 -3.25
N TRP A 86 -11.44 5.61 -2.80
CA TRP A 86 -10.47 4.93 -3.65
C TRP A 86 -10.94 3.52 -4.02
N ILE A 87 -11.40 2.74 -3.03
CA ILE A 87 -11.89 1.38 -3.27
C ILE A 87 -13.06 1.41 -4.25
N ASN A 88 -13.99 2.35 -4.05
CA ASN A 88 -15.17 2.45 -4.91
C ASN A 88 -14.82 2.87 -6.34
N SER A 89 -13.67 3.52 -6.55
CA SER A 89 -13.22 3.92 -7.89
C SER A 89 -12.57 2.78 -8.67
N LEU A 90 -12.26 1.67 -8.01
CA LEU A 90 -11.55 0.57 -8.64
C LEU A 90 -12.47 -0.24 -9.56
N PRO A 91 -11.94 -0.76 -10.69
CA PRO A 91 -12.68 -1.72 -11.50
C PRO A 91 -13.06 -2.96 -10.68
N ALA A 92 -14.16 -3.61 -11.06
CA ALA A 92 -14.62 -4.81 -10.36
C ALA A 92 -13.53 -5.89 -10.28
N LYS A 93 -12.71 -6.02 -11.31
CA LYS A 93 -11.60 -7.00 -11.34
C LYS A 93 -10.55 -6.75 -10.26
N LEU A 94 -10.46 -5.52 -9.75
CA LEU A 94 -9.54 -5.19 -8.67
C LEU A 94 -10.23 -5.21 -7.31
N LYS A 95 -11.50 -4.82 -7.25
CA LYS A 95 -12.22 -4.78 -5.98
C LYS A 95 -12.24 -6.11 -5.26
N TYR A 96 -12.41 -7.21 -5.99
CA TYR A 96 -12.50 -8.51 -5.34
C TYR A 96 -11.20 -8.90 -4.62
N ARG A 97 -10.07 -8.32 -5.04
CA ARG A 97 -8.79 -8.57 -4.39
C ARG A 97 -8.72 -7.96 -2.99
N LEU A 98 -9.68 -7.09 -2.66
CA LEU A 98 -9.76 -6.46 -1.35
C LEU A 98 -10.78 -7.12 -0.43
N ASP A 99 -11.30 -8.29 -0.82
CA ASP A 99 -12.28 -9.03 -0.02
C ASP A 99 -11.75 -9.37 1.38
N PHE A 100 -10.43 -9.46 1.53
CA PHE A 100 -9.80 -9.73 2.83
C PHE A 100 -10.06 -8.61 3.85
N LEU A 101 -10.53 -7.44 3.40
CA LEU A 101 -10.82 -6.32 4.28
C LEU A 101 -12.20 -6.43 4.95
N THR A 102 -13.04 -7.32 4.46
CA THR A 102 -14.40 -7.48 4.99
C THR A 102 -14.54 -8.55 6.06
#